data_28b22110dcc017ad2f5c6b51240a1f51
#
_entry.id   28b22110dcc017ad2f5c6b51240a1f51
#
_cell.length_a   1.000
_cell.length_b   1.000
_cell.length_c   1.000
_cell.angle_alpha   90.00
_cell.angle_beta   90.00
_cell.angle_gamma   90.00
#
_symmetry.space_group_name_H-M   'P 1'
#
loop_
_entity.id
_entity.type
_entity.pdbx_description
1 polymer ?
#
loop_
_entity_poly.entity_id
_entity_poly.type
_entity_poly.pdbx_seq_one_letter_code
_entity_poly.pdbx_strand_id
1 'polypeptide(L)'
;MHDKSLKELCGQLSISIATGRNWVKLGKITPQYIKNGVPYFDEKHIAIIENEIRSGKNVALKSRRNKKYVSGNALYRSYVSKNCKNLTVLQKLLSEITREQILLTSDVISYFVADCALQLFGQKPLFSQYLQGKISIGKYDILLDALIGDRQRAMDFCQKYPAFFAHEYIWEPGEDILGLIY
;
A
#
# COMPACT_ATOMS: atom_id res chain seq x y z
N MET A 1 -18.60 33.97 -6.90
CA MET A 1 -17.34 33.22 -6.75
C MET A 1 -17.02 33.22 -5.27
N HIS A 2 -16.89 32.07 -4.66
CA HIS A 2 -16.66 31.97 -3.22
C HIS A 2 -15.21 31.55 -3.01
N ASP A 3 -14.35 32.49 -2.66
CA ASP A 3 -12.96 32.19 -2.36
C ASP A 3 -12.87 31.38 -1.07
N LYS A 4 -12.10 30.32 -1.07
CA LYS A 4 -11.93 29.43 0.08
C LYS A 4 -10.70 29.82 0.89
N SER A 5 -10.86 29.82 2.19
CA SER A 5 -9.75 29.98 3.12
C SER A 5 -8.80 28.76 3.07
N LEU A 6 -7.58 28.94 3.55
CA LEU A 6 -6.62 27.82 3.68
C LEU A 6 -7.20 26.62 4.47
N LYS A 7 -8.05 26.89 5.48
CA LYS A 7 -8.70 25.83 6.26
C LYS A 7 -9.67 24.99 5.41
N GLU A 8 -10.47 25.65 4.60
CA GLU A 8 -11.43 25.00 3.69
C GLU A 8 -10.71 24.24 2.58
N LEU A 9 -9.66 24.83 1.99
CA LEU A 9 -8.79 24.17 1.04
C LEU A 9 -8.17 22.88 1.63
N CYS A 10 -7.63 22.96 2.84
CA CYS A 10 -7.05 21.79 3.51
C CYS A 10 -8.09 20.71 3.77
N GLY A 11 -9.32 21.08 4.13
CA GLY A 11 -10.43 20.14 4.29
C GLY A 11 -10.76 19.41 2.98
N GLN A 12 -10.88 20.15 1.89
CA GLN A 12 -11.17 19.62 0.56
C GLN A 12 -10.05 18.68 0.06
N LEU A 13 -8.80 19.05 0.26
CA LEU A 13 -7.63 18.26 -0.12
C LEU A 13 -7.34 17.10 0.85
N SER A 14 -8.10 16.96 1.93
CA SER A 14 -7.86 15.96 2.98
C SER A 14 -6.44 16.01 3.57
N ILE A 15 -5.87 17.22 3.72
CA ILE A 15 -4.58 17.45 4.35
C ILE A 15 -4.73 18.19 5.67
N SER A 16 -3.68 18.17 6.51
CA SER A 16 -3.69 18.97 7.74
C SER A 16 -3.46 20.45 7.45
N ILE A 17 -4.02 21.33 8.30
CA ILE A 17 -3.77 22.78 8.23
C ILE A 17 -2.26 23.09 8.34
N ALA A 18 -1.52 22.31 9.14
CA ALA A 18 -0.07 22.44 9.26
C ALA A 18 0.63 22.16 7.91
N THR A 19 0.18 21.13 7.17
CA THR A 19 0.68 20.84 5.83
C THR A 19 0.39 21.99 4.87
N GLY A 20 -0.85 22.51 4.87
CA GLY A 20 -1.24 23.63 4.03
C GLY A 20 -0.44 24.90 4.32
N ARG A 21 -0.24 25.25 5.60
CA ARG A 21 0.62 26.38 6.01
C ARG A 21 2.05 26.20 5.52
N ASN A 22 2.59 25.00 5.62
CA ASN A 22 3.95 24.71 5.15
C ASN A 22 4.05 24.83 3.61
N TRP A 23 3.03 24.41 2.87
CA TRP A 23 3.00 24.58 1.42
C TRP A 23 2.97 26.05 0.99
N VAL A 24 2.17 26.88 1.68
CA VAL A 24 2.16 28.32 1.45
C VAL A 24 3.52 28.94 1.80
N LYS A 25 4.08 28.59 2.98
CA LYS A 25 5.39 29.09 3.43
C LYS A 25 6.53 28.74 2.47
N LEU A 26 6.49 27.55 1.87
CA LEU A 26 7.51 27.09 0.93
C LEU A 26 7.22 27.48 -0.53
N GLY A 27 6.18 28.32 -0.78
CA GLY A 27 5.80 28.73 -2.13
C GLY A 27 5.31 27.61 -3.04
N LYS A 28 4.90 26.46 -2.46
CA LYS A 28 4.38 25.31 -3.22
C LYS A 28 2.97 25.57 -3.73
N ILE A 29 2.19 26.33 -2.99
CA ILE A 29 0.90 26.90 -3.40
C ILE A 29 0.91 28.39 -3.07
N THR A 30 0.40 29.20 -3.99
CA THR A 30 0.37 30.67 -3.82
C THR A 30 -1.07 31.10 -3.60
N PRO A 31 -1.39 31.74 -2.46
CA PRO A 31 -2.72 32.29 -2.24
C PRO A 31 -2.98 33.46 -3.19
N GLN A 32 -4.23 33.65 -3.58
CA GLN A 32 -4.62 34.79 -4.41
C GLN A 32 -4.53 36.10 -3.64
N TYR A 33 -4.92 36.07 -2.37
CA TYR A 33 -4.73 37.19 -1.43
C TYR A 33 -4.70 36.68 0.02
N ILE A 34 -4.28 37.59 0.91
CA ILE A 34 -4.27 37.32 2.36
C ILE A 34 -5.19 38.34 3.01
N LYS A 35 -6.18 37.87 3.77
CA LYS A 35 -7.10 38.73 4.55
C LYS A 35 -7.00 38.39 6.04
N ASN A 36 -6.70 39.37 6.87
CA ASN A 36 -6.50 39.16 8.31
C ASN A 36 -5.51 38.01 8.65
N GLY A 37 -4.42 37.89 7.88
CA GLY A 37 -3.43 36.83 8.06
C GLY A 37 -3.84 35.46 7.56
N VAL A 38 -5.04 35.30 6.97
CA VAL A 38 -5.55 34.05 6.42
C VAL A 38 -5.39 34.07 4.90
N PRO A 39 -4.71 33.06 4.31
CA PRO A 39 -4.62 32.88 2.86
C PRO A 39 -5.94 32.42 2.25
N TYR A 40 -6.30 32.98 1.08
CA TYR A 40 -7.48 32.64 0.30
C TYR A 40 -7.13 32.21 -1.11
N PHE A 41 -7.93 31.28 -1.66
CA PHE A 41 -7.76 30.65 -2.96
C PHE A 41 -9.08 30.65 -3.73
N ASP A 42 -9.05 30.96 -5.03
CA ASP A 42 -10.20 30.85 -5.90
C ASP A 42 -10.47 29.39 -6.32
N GLU A 43 -11.69 29.12 -6.80
CA GLU A 43 -12.10 27.76 -7.21
C GLU A 43 -11.25 27.19 -8.37
N LYS A 44 -10.82 28.04 -9.30
CA LYS A 44 -9.97 27.60 -10.42
C LYS A 44 -8.61 27.13 -9.95
N HIS A 45 -8.02 27.88 -9.04
CA HIS A 45 -6.71 27.54 -8.44
C HIS A 45 -6.82 26.24 -7.62
N ILE A 46 -7.90 26.07 -6.87
CA ILE A 46 -8.16 24.86 -6.10
C ILE A 46 -8.27 23.65 -7.02
N ALA A 47 -9.02 23.74 -8.12
CA ALA A 47 -9.16 22.67 -9.09
C ALA A 47 -7.80 22.27 -9.73
N ILE A 48 -6.94 23.24 -9.99
CA ILE A 48 -5.58 22.97 -10.48
C ILE A 48 -4.78 22.20 -9.43
N ILE A 49 -4.76 22.67 -8.18
CA ILE A 49 -4.05 22.03 -7.07
C ILE A 49 -4.56 20.58 -6.87
N GLU A 50 -5.88 20.37 -6.89
CA GLU A 50 -6.46 19.02 -6.79
C GLU A 50 -6.00 18.10 -7.91
N ASN A 51 -6.01 18.59 -9.15
CA ASN A 51 -5.59 17.82 -10.30
C ASN A 51 -4.09 17.48 -10.25
N GLU A 52 -3.26 18.43 -9.82
CA GLU A 52 -1.82 18.20 -9.63
C GLU A 52 -1.54 17.13 -8.55
N ILE A 53 -2.31 17.16 -7.46
CA ILE A 53 -2.21 16.15 -6.39
C ILE A 53 -2.66 14.78 -6.91
N ARG A 54 -3.83 14.71 -7.57
CA ARG A 54 -4.40 13.46 -8.10
C ARG A 54 -3.53 12.82 -9.16
N SER A 55 -2.98 13.64 -10.07
CA SER A 55 -2.12 13.14 -11.14
C SER A 55 -0.72 12.75 -10.64
N GLY A 56 -0.34 13.13 -9.42
CA GLY A 56 1.00 12.92 -8.87
C GLY A 56 2.13 13.62 -9.63
N LYS A 57 1.79 14.49 -10.60
CA LYS A 57 2.76 15.22 -11.43
C LYS A 57 3.59 16.20 -10.61
N ASN A 58 2.97 16.86 -9.64
CA ASN A 58 3.67 17.81 -8.78
C ASN A 58 4.21 17.13 -7.52
N VAL A 59 5.48 16.72 -7.58
CA VAL A 59 6.19 16.08 -6.46
C VAL A 59 6.25 16.98 -5.23
N ALA A 60 6.20 18.32 -5.41
CA ALA A 60 6.26 19.29 -4.33
C ALA A 60 5.00 19.27 -3.43
N LEU A 61 3.86 18.83 -3.95
CA LEU A 61 2.58 18.76 -3.24
C LEU A 61 2.34 17.43 -2.52
N LYS A 62 3.37 16.63 -2.30
CA LYS A 62 3.25 15.36 -1.56
C LYS A 62 3.08 15.60 -0.07
N SER A 63 2.09 14.94 0.52
CA SER A 63 1.97 14.80 1.97
C SER A 63 1.72 13.33 2.33
N ARG A 64 1.95 12.96 3.60
CA ARG A 64 1.66 11.60 4.07
C ARG A 64 0.19 11.21 3.85
N ARG A 65 -0.76 12.16 3.93
CA ARG A 65 -2.20 11.93 3.71
C ARG A 65 -2.57 11.85 2.24
N ASN A 66 -1.76 12.43 1.35
CA ASN A 66 -1.98 12.38 -0.09
C ASN A 66 -1.49 11.08 -0.73
N LYS A 67 -0.97 10.13 0.04
CA LYS A 67 -0.54 8.81 -0.50
C LYS A 67 -1.65 8.11 -1.28
N LYS A 68 -2.92 8.32 -0.91
CA LYS A 68 -4.07 7.78 -1.66
C LYS A 68 -4.23 8.34 -3.08
N TYR A 69 -3.59 9.48 -3.39
CA TYR A 69 -3.59 10.09 -4.73
C TYR A 69 -2.30 9.79 -5.52
N VAL A 70 -1.33 9.15 -4.90
CA VAL A 70 -0.16 8.64 -5.63
C VAL A 70 -0.62 7.44 -6.44
N SER A 71 -0.28 7.40 -7.73
CA SER A 71 -0.63 6.25 -8.58
C SER A 71 -0.15 4.95 -7.93
N GLY A 72 -0.93 3.88 -8.00
CA GLY A 72 -0.62 2.59 -7.41
C GLY A 72 0.80 2.10 -7.70
N ASN A 73 1.33 2.43 -8.88
CA ASN A 73 2.69 2.11 -9.31
C ASN A 73 3.82 2.72 -8.46
N ALA A 74 3.52 3.66 -7.55
CA ALA A 74 4.52 4.27 -6.68
C ALA A 74 4.34 3.88 -5.20
N LEU A 75 3.24 3.23 -4.82
CA LEU A 75 2.96 2.85 -3.42
C LEU A 75 3.99 1.86 -2.88
N TYR A 76 4.45 0.92 -3.71
CA TYR A 76 5.44 -0.08 -3.33
C TYR A 76 6.74 0.55 -2.77
N ARG A 77 7.12 1.76 -3.23
CA ARG A 77 8.31 2.47 -2.75
C ARG A 77 8.26 2.88 -1.27
N SER A 78 7.11 2.73 -0.64
CA SER A 78 6.98 2.94 0.81
C SER A 78 7.45 1.74 1.61
N TYR A 79 7.56 0.59 0.96
CA TYR A 79 7.88 -0.71 1.57
C TYR A 79 9.20 -1.26 1.05
N VAL A 80 9.44 -1.16 -0.26
CA VAL A 80 10.61 -1.75 -0.91
C VAL A 80 11.25 -0.79 -1.91
N SER A 81 12.52 -1.02 -2.24
CA SER A 81 13.27 -0.31 -3.26
C SER A 81 12.79 -0.67 -4.68
N LYS A 82 13.18 0.13 -5.66
CA LYS A 82 12.89 -0.16 -7.08
C LYS A 82 13.53 -1.47 -7.58
N ASN A 83 14.62 -1.87 -6.96
CA ASN A 83 15.42 -3.03 -7.37
C ASN A 83 15.08 -4.28 -6.55
N CYS A 84 14.08 -4.21 -5.66
CA CYS A 84 13.64 -5.36 -4.89
C CYS A 84 13.21 -6.51 -5.81
N LYS A 85 13.84 -7.67 -5.66
CA LYS A 85 13.58 -8.86 -6.49
C LYS A 85 12.17 -9.37 -6.33
N ASN A 86 11.59 -9.19 -5.14
CA ASN A 86 10.22 -9.60 -4.84
C ASN A 86 9.14 -8.81 -5.61
N LEU A 87 9.45 -7.64 -6.16
CA LEU A 87 8.51 -6.92 -7.04
C LEU A 87 8.10 -7.75 -8.26
N THR A 88 9.06 -8.46 -8.86
CA THR A 88 8.77 -9.34 -10.00
C THR A 88 7.89 -10.52 -9.60
N VAL A 89 8.13 -11.10 -8.41
CA VAL A 89 7.32 -12.18 -7.84
C VAL A 89 5.88 -11.71 -7.65
N LEU A 90 5.70 -10.55 -7.01
CA LEU A 90 4.36 -9.99 -6.76
C LEU A 90 3.65 -9.59 -8.05
N GLN A 91 4.36 -9.08 -9.05
CA GLN A 91 3.75 -8.78 -10.36
C GLN A 91 3.23 -10.04 -11.04
N LYS A 92 3.94 -11.16 -10.96
CA LYS A 92 3.49 -12.47 -11.46
C LYS A 92 2.26 -12.94 -10.70
N LEU A 93 2.31 -12.92 -9.36
CA LEU A 93 1.19 -13.29 -8.50
C LEU A 93 -0.06 -12.46 -8.82
N LEU A 94 0.04 -11.13 -8.93
CA LEU A 94 -1.07 -10.25 -9.28
C LEU A 94 -1.62 -10.55 -10.69
N SER A 95 -0.76 -10.89 -11.65
CA SER A 95 -1.19 -11.28 -12.99
C SER A 95 -1.99 -12.58 -12.98
N GLU A 96 -1.57 -13.55 -12.19
CA GLU A 96 -2.27 -14.82 -12.00
C GLU A 96 -3.62 -14.65 -11.29
N ILE A 97 -3.65 -13.85 -10.21
CA ILE A 97 -4.88 -13.50 -9.49
C ILE A 97 -5.90 -12.84 -10.44
N THR A 98 -5.41 -11.90 -11.27
CA THR A 98 -6.26 -11.21 -12.27
C THR A 98 -6.78 -12.18 -13.31
N ARG A 99 -5.94 -13.08 -13.82
CA ARG A 99 -6.32 -14.11 -14.81
C ARG A 99 -7.38 -15.04 -14.26
N GLU A 100 -7.24 -15.50 -13.03
CA GLU A 100 -8.18 -16.41 -12.36
C GLU A 100 -9.41 -15.67 -11.79
N GLN A 101 -9.49 -14.34 -11.95
CA GLN A 101 -10.57 -13.48 -11.45
C GLN A 101 -10.83 -13.62 -9.94
N ILE A 102 -9.75 -13.80 -9.16
CA ILE A 102 -9.85 -13.96 -7.71
C ILE A 102 -10.13 -12.61 -7.04
N LEU A 103 -11.16 -12.60 -6.19
CA LEU A 103 -11.41 -11.45 -5.32
C LEU A 103 -10.40 -11.45 -4.16
N LEU A 104 -9.62 -10.37 -4.06
CA LEU A 104 -8.70 -10.18 -2.94
C LEU A 104 -9.47 -9.76 -1.68
N THR A 105 -9.95 -10.76 -0.95
CA THR A 105 -10.50 -10.55 0.40
C THR A 105 -9.38 -10.45 1.44
N SER A 106 -9.69 -9.98 2.65
CA SER A 106 -8.74 -9.96 3.77
C SER A 106 -8.13 -11.34 4.03
N ASP A 107 -8.94 -12.39 3.95
CA ASP A 107 -8.48 -13.77 4.19
C ASP A 107 -7.46 -14.20 3.13
N VAL A 108 -7.75 -13.94 1.83
CA VAL A 108 -6.84 -14.29 0.72
C VAL A 108 -5.52 -13.52 0.85
N ILE A 109 -5.56 -12.23 1.21
CA ILE A 109 -4.35 -11.44 1.46
C ILE A 109 -3.58 -12.04 2.64
N SER A 110 -4.26 -12.41 3.72
CA SER A 110 -3.63 -13.04 4.89
C SER A 110 -2.95 -14.36 4.55
N TYR A 111 -3.50 -15.17 3.63
CA TYR A 111 -2.84 -16.39 3.16
C TYR A 111 -1.53 -16.10 2.43
N PHE A 112 -1.48 -15.07 1.58
CA PHE A 112 -0.23 -14.67 0.91
C PHE A 112 0.80 -14.10 1.89
N VAL A 113 0.36 -13.32 2.87
CA VAL A 113 1.24 -12.80 3.94
C VAL A 113 1.79 -13.96 4.77
N ALA A 114 0.95 -14.94 5.12
CA ALA A 114 1.37 -16.12 5.89
C ALA A 114 2.35 -17.00 5.10
N ASP A 115 2.10 -17.21 3.79
CA ASP A 115 3.02 -17.94 2.92
C ASP A 115 4.39 -17.24 2.82
N CYS A 116 4.37 -15.93 2.58
CA CYS A 116 5.62 -15.14 2.54
C CYS A 116 6.36 -15.19 3.87
N ALA A 117 5.67 -15.03 5.01
CA ALA A 117 6.26 -15.11 6.33
C ALA A 117 6.86 -16.50 6.59
N LEU A 118 6.14 -17.57 6.24
CA LEU A 118 6.63 -18.94 6.36
C LEU A 118 7.91 -19.16 5.55
N GLN A 119 7.97 -18.65 4.31
CA GLN A 119 9.15 -18.76 3.46
C GLN A 119 10.34 -17.99 4.03
N LEU A 120 10.13 -16.78 4.56
CA LEU A 120 11.18 -15.99 5.19
C LEU A 120 11.77 -16.68 6.43
N PHE A 121 10.98 -17.48 7.15
CA PHE A 121 11.46 -18.31 8.27
C PHE A 121 12.04 -19.66 7.82
N GLY A 122 11.42 -20.32 6.84
CA GLY A 122 11.73 -21.68 6.44
C GLY A 122 12.55 -21.83 5.15
N GLN A 123 12.77 -20.75 4.41
CA GLN A 123 13.59 -20.70 3.17
C GLN A 123 13.03 -21.46 1.95
N LYS A 124 11.77 -21.94 1.96
CA LYS A 124 11.15 -22.65 0.84
C LYS A 124 9.63 -22.42 0.80
N PRO A 125 8.99 -22.51 -0.38
CA PRO A 125 7.54 -22.47 -0.48
C PRO A 125 6.93 -23.78 0.09
N LEU A 126 6.52 -23.74 1.36
CA LEU A 126 6.03 -24.91 2.11
C LEU A 126 4.64 -24.69 2.70
N PHE A 127 3.88 -23.69 2.22
CA PHE A 127 2.61 -23.30 2.81
C PHE A 127 1.60 -24.45 2.87
N SER A 128 1.48 -25.24 1.79
CA SER A 128 0.61 -26.43 1.78
C SER A 128 1.01 -27.47 2.84
N GLN A 129 2.32 -27.68 3.06
CA GLN A 129 2.80 -28.62 4.08
C GLN A 129 2.55 -28.09 5.50
N TYR A 130 2.67 -26.78 5.69
CA TYR A 130 2.33 -26.13 6.95
C TYR A 130 0.83 -26.30 7.27
N LEU A 131 -0.05 -26.03 6.30
CA LEU A 131 -1.50 -26.20 6.46
C LEU A 131 -1.87 -27.65 6.79
N GLN A 132 -1.13 -28.63 6.27
CA GLN A 132 -1.31 -30.06 6.57
C GLN A 132 -0.69 -30.48 7.90
N GLY A 133 -0.05 -29.58 8.65
CA GLY A 133 0.63 -29.88 9.91
C GLY A 133 1.89 -30.74 9.76
N LYS A 134 2.45 -30.83 8.54
CA LYS A 134 3.68 -31.60 8.26
C LYS A 134 4.95 -30.87 8.64
N ILE A 135 4.90 -29.57 8.81
CA ILE A 135 6.00 -28.70 9.21
C ILE A 135 5.55 -27.73 10.29
N SER A 136 6.47 -27.28 11.11
CA SER A 136 6.30 -26.28 12.16
C SER A 136 7.49 -25.31 12.14
N ILE A 137 7.25 -24.07 12.49
CA ILE A 137 8.28 -23.05 12.74
C ILE A 137 8.39 -22.71 14.25
N GLY A 138 7.93 -23.66 15.07
CA GLY A 138 8.06 -23.61 16.53
C GLY A 138 7.19 -22.49 17.14
N LYS A 139 7.78 -21.61 17.94
CA LYS A 139 7.03 -20.55 18.66
C LYS A 139 6.28 -19.57 17.75
N TYR A 140 6.59 -19.53 16.47
CA TYR A 140 5.95 -18.64 15.51
C TYR A 140 4.70 -19.24 14.87
N ASP A 141 4.40 -20.53 15.11
CA ASP A 141 3.17 -21.17 14.61
C ASP A 141 1.92 -20.42 15.07
N ILE A 142 1.89 -19.96 16.33
CA ILE A 142 0.76 -19.18 16.87
C ILE A 142 0.47 -17.92 16.04
N LEU A 143 1.52 -17.23 15.57
CA LEU A 143 1.35 -16.02 14.77
C LEU A 143 0.86 -16.35 13.35
N LEU A 144 1.37 -17.42 12.76
CA LEU A 144 0.91 -17.86 11.44
C LEU A 144 -0.53 -18.35 11.50
N ASP A 145 -0.89 -19.14 12.51
CA ASP A 145 -2.26 -19.62 12.68
C ASP A 145 -3.24 -18.47 12.91
N ALA A 146 -2.84 -17.44 13.64
CA ALA A 146 -3.64 -16.23 13.81
C ALA A 146 -3.83 -15.45 12.49
N LEU A 147 -2.81 -15.39 11.62
CA LEU A 147 -2.91 -14.78 10.29
C LEU A 147 -3.81 -15.60 9.36
N ILE A 148 -3.68 -16.92 9.39
CA ILE A 148 -4.44 -17.86 8.52
C ILE A 148 -5.91 -17.88 8.94
N GLY A 149 -6.20 -17.80 10.23
CA GLY A 149 -7.55 -17.93 10.79
C GLY A 149 -8.15 -19.31 10.55
N ASP A 150 -9.00 -19.45 9.54
CA ASP A 150 -9.61 -20.75 9.19
C ASP A 150 -8.65 -21.59 8.32
N ARG A 151 -7.97 -22.52 8.97
CA ARG A 151 -6.98 -23.41 8.34
C ARG A 151 -7.59 -24.29 7.23
N GLN A 152 -8.85 -24.73 7.38
CA GLN A 152 -9.51 -25.55 6.37
C GLN A 152 -9.79 -24.75 5.10
N ARG A 153 -10.30 -23.53 5.24
CA ARG A 153 -10.52 -22.62 4.11
C ARG A 153 -9.22 -22.28 3.40
N ALA A 154 -8.14 -22.03 4.15
CA ALA A 154 -6.84 -21.79 3.56
C ALA A 154 -6.32 -23.00 2.79
N MET A 155 -6.54 -24.20 3.30
CA MET A 155 -6.16 -25.45 2.63
C MET A 155 -6.94 -25.66 1.34
N ASP A 156 -8.25 -25.45 1.36
CA ASP A 156 -9.12 -25.56 0.18
C ASP A 156 -8.70 -24.54 -0.89
N PHE A 157 -8.40 -23.31 -0.48
CA PHE A 157 -7.89 -22.27 -1.38
C PHE A 157 -6.52 -22.65 -1.98
N CYS A 158 -5.59 -23.12 -1.15
CA CYS A 158 -4.26 -23.56 -1.60
C CYS A 158 -4.33 -24.75 -2.56
N GLN A 159 -5.23 -25.70 -2.32
CA GLN A 159 -5.46 -26.86 -3.22
C GLN A 159 -6.07 -26.43 -4.56
N LYS A 160 -6.99 -25.47 -4.53
CA LYS A 160 -7.63 -24.94 -5.74
C LYS A 160 -6.68 -24.10 -6.59
N TYR A 161 -5.75 -23.38 -5.95
CA TYR A 161 -4.84 -22.42 -6.61
C TYR A 161 -3.37 -22.66 -6.20
N PRO A 162 -2.81 -23.84 -6.46
CA PRO A 162 -1.45 -24.17 -5.99
C PRO A 162 -0.37 -23.30 -6.60
N ALA A 163 -0.59 -22.75 -7.80
CA ALA A 163 0.37 -21.86 -8.47
C ALA A 163 0.64 -20.57 -7.68
N PHE A 164 -0.33 -20.08 -6.91
CA PHE A 164 -0.17 -18.87 -6.11
C PHE A 164 0.82 -19.05 -4.96
N PHE A 165 1.04 -20.27 -4.50
CA PHE A 165 1.93 -20.63 -3.40
C PHE A 165 3.21 -21.34 -3.87
N ALA A 166 3.47 -21.29 -5.18
CA ALA A 166 4.69 -21.85 -5.79
C ALA A 166 5.79 -20.78 -5.99
N HIS A 167 5.51 -19.52 -5.68
CA HIS A 167 6.46 -18.44 -5.80
C HIS A 167 7.47 -18.46 -4.66
N GLU A 168 8.73 -18.12 -4.95
CA GLU A 168 9.77 -17.99 -3.94
C GLU A 168 10.03 -16.52 -3.61
N TYR A 169 9.90 -16.18 -2.33
CA TYR A 169 10.25 -14.88 -1.80
C TYR A 169 11.70 -14.87 -1.30
N ILE A 170 12.38 -13.77 -1.52
CA ILE A 170 13.79 -13.59 -1.13
C ILE A 170 13.83 -12.59 0.00
N TRP A 171 14.49 -12.96 1.11
CA TRP A 171 14.76 -12.00 2.17
C TRP A 171 15.82 -10.99 1.72
N GLU A 172 15.49 -9.70 1.76
CA GLU A 172 16.39 -8.60 1.41
C GLU A 172 16.43 -7.61 2.58
N PRO A 173 17.62 -7.33 3.14
CA PRO A 173 17.75 -6.40 4.27
C PRO A 173 17.19 -5.00 3.93
N GLY A 174 16.36 -4.45 4.84
CA GLY A 174 15.78 -3.14 4.66
C GLY A 174 14.53 -3.08 3.77
N GLU A 175 14.08 -4.22 3.22
CA GLU A 175 12.86 -4.32 2.41
C GLU A 175 11.70 -4.86 3.24
N ASP A 176 10.58 -4.13 3.28
CA ASP A 176 9.35 -4.58 3.95
C ASP A 176 8.45 -5.34 2.97
N ILE A 177 8.77 -6.61 2.75
CA ILE A 177 8.06 -7.48 1.82
C ILE A 177 6.65 -7.78 2.33
N LEU A 178 6.47 -7.99 3.64
CA LEU A 178 5.16 -8.27 4.24
C LEU A 178 4.22 -7.07 4.08
N GLY A 179 4.71 -5.86 4.35
CA GLY A 179 3.94 -4.63 4.12
C GLY A 179 3.64 -4.36 2.64
N LEU A 180 4.44 -4.90 1.73
CA LEU A 180 4.21 -4.79 0.29
C LEU A 180 3.07 -5.72 -0.18
N ILE A 181 2.94 -6.92 0.39
CA ILE A 181 1.89 -7.90 0.07
C ILE A 181 0.56 -7.45 0.68
N TYR A 182 0.57 -6.95 1.91
CA TYR A 182 -0.61 -6.44 2.62
C TYR A 182 -1.11 -5.12 2.04
#